data_6c74b2b46254e9cfa33748a5fe8751f9
#
_entry.id   6c74b2b46254e9cfa33748a5fe8751f9
#
_cell.length_a   1.000
_cell.length_b   1.000
_cell.length_c   1.000
_cell.angle_alpha   90.00
_cell.angle_beta   90.00
_cell.angle_gamma   90.00
#
_symmetry.space_group_name_H-M   'P 1'
#
loop_
_entity.id
_entity.type
_entity.pdbx_description
1 polymer ?
#
loop_
_entity_poly.entity_id
_entity_poly.type
_entity_poly.pdbx_seq_one_letter_code
_entity_poly.pdbx_strand_id
1 'polypeptide(L)'
;MRIPRAVSAGGGVALLAVFLLSLSGPPAAAQFIPYYGKNKVTYDNFTWRVYKSPHFEIYYYPEFEQHLARVSSYLESAYQKVASNLKHEISTTIPVIFYKTHSEFEQTNLYPTFVPEGVAAFAESVRGRMVLPIDEPPDKLQGLITHELTHVFEYDIIPRNLVQRTVPLWVDEGLSDYMRAIWEPLDLMSVRDAAVTDQIPKLSRFEDYGEVANPRLVYNLGHAAFEFIEARYGKEGIRQFLYTFRKNIVGGSMEDIYQQAFKVKPEEFDESFDKWLK
;
A
#
# COMPACT_ATOMS: atom_id res chain seq x y z
N MET A 1 22.44 -45.86 70.04
CA MET A 1 23.26 -45.62 68.87
C MET A 1 22.33 -45.21 67.74
N ARG A 2 22.26 -43.90 67.42
CA ARG A 2 21.37 -43.31 66.39
C ARG A 2 22.21 -42.92 65.23
N ILE A 3 21.85 -43.44 64.05
CA ILE A 3 22.48 -43.09 62.74
C ILE A 3 21.81 -41.82 62.19
N PRO A 4 22.54 -40.82 61.76
CA PRO A 4 21.94 -39.66 61.15
C PRO A 4 21.58 -39.91 59.69
N ARG A 5 20.39 -39.47 59.28
CA ARG A 5 19.91 -39.50 57.91
C ARG A 5 20.67 -38.47 57.05
N ALA A 6 21.23 -38.93 55.95
CA ALA A 6 21.82 -38.08 54.91
C ALA A 6 20.71 -37.26 54.19
N VAL A 7 20.86 -35.93 54.20
CA VAL A 7 20.03 -35.01 53.44
C VAL A 7 20.49 -35.06 51.99
N SER A 8 19.63 -35.45 51.07
CA SER A 8 19.93 -35.53 49.64
C SER A 8 20.14 -34.12 49.03
N ALA A 9 21.35 -33.87 48.56
CA ALA A 9 21.75 -32.63 47.88
C ALA A 9 21.20 -32.47 46.42
N GLY A 10 20.27 -33.33 46.02
CA GLY A 10 19.79 -33.37 44.63
C GLY A 10 18.75 -32.30 44.24
N GLY A 11 18.01 -31.77 45.22
CA GLY A 11 16.93 -30.82 44.92
C GLY A 11 17.37 -29.41 44.56
N GLY A 12 18.52 -28.95 45.08
CA GLY A 12 19.03 -27.61 44.87
C GLY A 12 19.64 -27.37 43.47
N VAL A 13 20.28 -28.38 42.90
CA VAL A 13 20.92 -28.31 41.60
C VAL A 13 19.87 -28.26 40.47
N ALA A 14 18.80 -29.05 40.61
CA ALA A 14 17.69 -29.05 39.62
C ALA A 14 16.93 -27.70 39.58
N LEU A 15 16.68 -27.06 40.73
CA LEU A 15 16.06 -25.78 40.80
C LEU A 15 16.93 -24.63 40.23
N LEU A 16 18.24 -24.70 40.43
CA LEU A 16 19.19 -23.73 39.88
C LEU A 16 19.30 -23.87 38.35
N ALA A 17 19.27 -25.09 37.81
CA ALA A 17 19.28 -25.33 36.37
C ALA A 17 18.01 -24.85 35.68
N VAL A 18 16.84 -25.02 36.29
CA VAL A 18 15.56 -24.50 35.76
C VAL A 18 15.53 -22.98 35.81
N PHE A 19 16.10 -22.34 36.84
CA PHE A 19 16.18 -20.90 36.95
C PHE A 19 17.17 -20.30 35.92
N LEU A 20 18.27 -20.94 35.62
CA LEU A 20 19.24 -20.55 34.60
C LEU A 20 18.69 -20.72 33.16
N LEU A 21 17.86 -21.75 32.93
CA LEU A 21 17.20 -21.93 31.64
C LEU A 21 16.06 -20.95 31.41
N SER A 22 15.43 -20.43 32.46
CA SER A 22 14.42 -19.36 32.33
C SER A 22 15.01 -17.97 32.08
N LEU A 23 16.33 -17.78 32.28
CA LEU A 23 17.06 -16.56 31.96
C LEU A 23 17.63 -16.53 30.54
N SER A 24 17.63 -17.68 29.84
CA SER A 24 17.90 -17.73 28.40
C SER A 24 16.59 -17.47 27.63
N GLY A 25 16.08 -16.24 27.73
CA GLY A 25 15.10 -15.73 26.78
C GLY A 25 15.69 -15.84 25.36
N PRO A 26 14.84 -15.96 24.32
CA PRO A 26 15.32 -15.88 22.96
C PRO A 26 16.20 -14.63 22.85
N PRO A 27 17.32 -14.68 22.10
CA PRO A 27 18.14 -13.50 21.90
C PRO A 27 17.18 -12.39 21.50
N ALA A 28 17.17 -11.30 22.28
CA ALA A 28 16.43 -10.12 21.91
C ALA A 28 16.92 -9.77 20.51
N ALA A 29 16.16 -10.09 19.48
CA ALA A 29 16.40 -9.57 18.17
C ALA A 29 16.47 -8.06 18.40
N ALA A 30 17.66 -7.49 18.30
CA ALA A 30 17.82 -6.05 18.35
C ALA A 30 16.85 -5.55 17.28
N GLN A 31 15.71 -5.01 17.71
CA GLN A 31 14.84 -4.31 16.80
C GLN A 31 15.74 -3.26 16.17
N PHE A 32 16.04 -3.46 14.90
CA PHE A 32 16.68 -2.43 14.10
C PHE A 32 15.64 -1.30 14.09
N ILE A 33 15.73 -0.41 15.08
CA ILE A 33 15.01 0.85 15.04
C ILE A 33 15.78 1.66 14.00
N PRO A 34 15.25 1.83 12.79
CA PRO A 34 15.90 2.65 11.81
C PRO A 34 16.12 4.01 12.47
N TYR A 35 17.32 4.55 12.33
CA TYR A 35 17.70 5.81 12.93
C TYR A 35 16.95 6.94 12.23
N TYR A 36 15.84 7.37 12.81
CA TYR A 36 14.94 8.34 12.20
C TYR A 36 15.43 9.76 12.37
N GLY A 37 15.40 10.51 11.29
CA GLY A 37 15.13 11.93 11.26
C GLY A 37 16.26 12.89 11.58
N LYS A 38 17.19 12.60 12.44
CA LYS A 38 18.27 13.57 12.76
C LYS A 38 19.38 13.63 11.72
N ASN A 39 19.51 12.60 10.90
CA ASN A 39 20.54 12.51 9.85
C ASN A 39 19.96 12.64 8.43
N LYS A 40 18.66 12.90 8.31
CA LYS A 40 18.06 13.20 7.02
C LYS A 40 18.51 14.61 6.63
N VAL A 41 19.27 14.69 5.55
CA VAL A 41 19.79 15.98 5.09
C VAL A 41 18.64 16.77 4.50
N THR A 42 18.36 17.93 5.07
CA THR A 42 17.42 18.91 4.54
C THR A 42 18.23 20.06 4.01
N TYR A 43 18.19 20.27 2.70
CA TYR A 43 18.95 21.34 2.02
C TYR A 43 18.15 22.62 1.94
N ASP A 44 16.81 22.55 1.96
CA ASP A 44 15.91 23.65 1.72
C ASP A 44 15.02 23.96 2.93
N ASN A 45 14.71 25.24 3.11
CA ASN A 45 13.75 25.71 4.09
C ASN A 45 12.50 26.21 3.34
N PHE A 46 11.42 25.49 3.43
CA PHE A 46 10.17 25.81 2.76
C PHE A 46 9.28 26.72 3.63
N THR A 47 8.82 27.81 3.07
CA THR A 47 7.79 28.66 3.70
C THR A 47 6.43 28.20 3.25
N TRP A 48 5.87 27.23 3.97
CA TRP A 48 4.63 26.58 3.61
C TRP A 48 3.41 27.54 3.63
N ARG A 49 2.59 27.42 2.60
CA ARG A 49 1.27 28.04 2.45
C ARG A 49 0.25 26.96 2.19
N VAL A 50 -1.02 27.27 2.42
CA VAL A 50 -2.15 26.35 2.18
C VAL A 50 -3.15 27.00 1.24
N TYR A 51 -3.50 26.30 0.17
CA TYR A 51 -4.60 26.62 -0.72
C TYR A 51 -5.71 25.60 -0.52
N LYS A 52 -6.96 26.04 -0.41
CA LYS A 52 -8.11 25.15 -0.24
C LYS A 52 -8.91 25.10 -1.55
N SER A 53 -9.13 23.88 -2.03
CA SER A 53 -10.07 23.57 -3.09
C SER A 53 -11.28 22.81 -2.51
N PRO A 54 -12.29 22.44 -3.29
CA PRO A 54 -13.49 21.74 -2.76
C PRO A 54 -13.16 20.48 -1.97
N HIS A 55 -12.19 19.68 -2.39
CA HIS A 55 -11.87 18.40 -1.75
C HIS A 55 -10.47 18.35 -1.11
N PHE A 56 -9.61 19.38 -1.34
CA PHE A 56 -8.21 19.30 -0.93
C PHE A 56 -7.73 20.52 -0.14
N GLU A 57 -6.78 20.25 0.78
CA GLU A 57 -5.88 21.23 1.38
C GLU A 57 -4.49 21.05 0.77
N ILE A 58 -4.12 21.97 -0.15
CA ILE A 58 -2.88 21.90 -0.92
C ILE A 58 -1.80 22.70 -0.21
N TYR A 59 -0.78 22.00 0.30
CA TYR A 59 0.40 22.59 0.91
C TYR A 59 1.45 22.85 -0.16
N TYR A 60 1.89 24.10 -0.25
CA TYR A 60 2.83 24.58 -1.24
C TYR A 60 3.70 25.72 -0.67
N TYR A 61 4.70 26.17 -1.40
CA TYR A 61 5.58 27.29 -1.05
C TYR A 61 5.66 28.28 -2.22
N PRO A 62 6.16 29.55 -2.03
CA PRO A 62 6.06 30.61 -3.03
C PRO A 62 6.59 30.23 -4.42
N GLU A 63 7.70 29.50 -4.49
CA GLU A 63 8.32 29.07 -5.75
C GLU A 63 7.48 28.04 -6.53
N PHE A 64 6.50 27.44 -5.86
CA PHE A 64 5.53 26.51 -6.45
C PHE A 64 4.28 27.23 -6.99
N GLU A 65 3.98 28.46 -6.56
CA GLU A 65 2.67 29.12 -6.72
C GLU A 65 2.17 29.16 -8.19
N GLN A 66 3.08 29.31 -9.16
CA GLN A 66 2.74 29.29 -10.59
C GLN A 66 2.13 27.97 -11.07
N HIS A 67 2.33 26.88 -10.36
CA HIS A 67 1.82 25.54 -10.70
C HIS A 67 0.48 25.22 -10.03
N LEU A 68 0.06 26.02 -9.04
CA LEU A 68 -1.05 25.73 -8.14
C LEU A 68 -2.38 25.51 -8.89
N ALA A 69 -2.69 26.38 -9.85
CA ALA A 69 -3.94 26.26 -10.64
C ALA A 69 -4.00 24.93 -11.41
N ARG A 70 -2.88 24.53 -12.01
CA ARG A 70 -2.78 23.28 -12.77
C ARG A 70 -2.95 22.06 -11.86
N VAL A 71 -2.20 21.99 -10.76
CA VAL A 71 -2.26 20.80 -9.86
C VAL A 71 -3.61 20.71 -9.15
N SER A 72 -4.21 21.84 -8.79
CA SER A 72 -5.57 21.87 -8.23
C SER A 72 -6.60 21.33 -9.22
N SER A 73 -6.49 21.68 -10.49
CA SER A 73 -7.36 21.16 -11.55
C SER A 73 -7.17 19.66 -11.74
N TYR A 74 -5.93 19.15 -11.69
CA TYR A 74 -5.65 17.72 -11.81
C TYR A 74 -6.20 16.94 -10.62
N LEU A 75 -6.03 17.46 -9.40
CA LEU A 75 -6.56 16.85 -8.17
C LEU A 75 -8.08 16.72 -8.22
N GLU A 76 -8.78 17.80 -8.54
CA GLU A 76 -10.25 17.80 -8.60
C GLU A 76 -10.77 16.88 -9.71
N SER A 77 -10.11 16.88 -10.88
CA SER A 77 -10.45 15.95 -11.97
C SER A 77 -10.24 14.48 -11.57
N ALA A 78 -9.12 14.18 -10.89
CA ALA A 78 -8.85 12.84 -10.38
C ALA A 78 -9.88 12.43 -9.32
N TYR A 79 -10.25 13.34 -8.42
CA TYR A 79 -11.28 13.09 -7.41
C TYR A 79 -12.61 12.69 -8.05
N GLN A 80 -13.09 13.48 -9.00
CA GLN A 80 -14.34 13.17 -9.71
C GLN A 80 -14.28 11.82 -10.42
N LYS A 81 -13.14 11.50 -11.05
CA LYS A 81 -12.93 10.22 -11.72
C LYS A 81 -13.01 9.05 -10.73
N VAL A 82 -12.25 9.09 -9.64
CA VAL A 82 -12.18 7.99 -8.66
C VAL A 82 -13.50 7.87 -7.91
N ALA A 83 -14.05 8.97 -7.39
CA ALA A 83 -15.32 9.00 -6.68
C ALA A 83 -16.47 8.40 -7.50
N SER A 84 -16.59 8.79 -8.79
CA SER A 84 -17.63 8.27 -9.68
C SER A 84 -17.45 6.78 -9.98
N ASN A 85 -16.22 6.31 -10.18
CA ASN A 85 -15.94 4.89 -10.43
C ASN A 85 -16.22 4.02 -9.20
N LEU A 86 -15.80 4.47 -8.02
CA LEU A 86 -15.99 3.72 -6.77
C LEU A 86 -17.38 3.97 -6.14
N LYS A 87 -18.13 4.98 -6.60
CA LYS A 87 -19.37 5.47 -5.96
C LYS A 87 -19.16 5.73 -4.47
N HIS A 88 -18.06 6.37 -4.16
CA HIS A 88 -17.63 6.68 -2.82
C HIS A 88 -17.13 8.11 -2.77
N GLU A 89 -17.45 8.82 -1.70
CA GLU A 89 -16.98 10.18 -1.45
C GLU A 89 -16.28 10.24 -0.10
N ILE A 90 -15.16 10.92 -0.04
CA ILE A 90 -14.41 11.15 1.20
C ILE A 90 -15.00 12.38 1.87
N SER A 91 -15.45 12.23 3.11
CA SER A 91 -16.17 13.28 3.86
C SER A 91 -15.27 14.38 4.42
N THR A 92 -13.96 14.18 4.43
CA THR A 92 -12.96 15.12 4.95
C THR A 92 -12.11 15.68 3.82
N THR A 93 -11.59 16.90 3.99
CA THR A 93 -10.59 17.43 3.05
C THR A 93 -9.30 16.62 3.08
N ILE A 94 -8.74 16.35 1.91
CA ILE A 94 -7.53 15.55 1.72
C ILE A 94 -6.31 16.48 1.72
N PRO A 95 -5.38 16.34 2.66
CA PRO A 95 -4.14 17.11 2.63
C PRO A 95 -3.21 16.61 1.52
N VAL A 96 -2.70 17.51 0.69
CA VAL A 96 -1.75 17.21 -0.37
C VAL A 96 -0.53 18.11 -0.25
N ILE A 97 0.64 17.53 -0.12
CA ILE A 97 1.90 18.25 0.00
C ILE A 97 2.65 18.14 -1.32
N PHE A 98 2.83 19.28 -1.98
CA PHE A 98 3.55 19.33 -3.25
C PHE A 98 4.97 19.87 -3.10
N TYR A 99 5.88 19.25 -3.86
CA TYR A 99 7.23 19.70 -4.08
C TYR A 99 7.46 20.00 -5.57
N LYS A 100 8.34 20.94 -5.90
CA LYS A 100 8.67 21.25 -7.29
C LYS A 100 9.45 20.17 -7.99
N THR A 101 10.35 19.52 -7.25
CA THR A 101 11.27 18.52 -7.79
C THR A 101 11.28 17.27 -6.92
N HIS A 102 11.70 16.17 -7.51
CA HIS A 102 11.90 14.92 -6.80
C HIS A 102 12.94 15.05 -5.67
N SER A 103 14.04 15.80 -5.89
CA SER A 103 15.05 16.05 -4.86
C SER A 103 14.51 16.83 -3.66
N GLU A 104 13.56 17.75 -3.86
CA GLU A 104 12.86 18.43 -2.76
C GLU A 104 11.91 17.47 -2.03
N PHE A 105 11.20 16.61 -2.80
CA PHE A 105 10.33 15.58 -2.25
C PHE A 105 11.06 14.57 -1.37
N GLU A 106 12.27 14.14 -1.73
CA GLU A 106 13.09 13.23 -0.92
C GLU A 106 13.43 13.80 0.47
N GLN A 107 13.40 15.13 0.65
CA GLN A 107 13.63 15.80 1.93
C GLN A 107 12.42 15.76 2.88
N THR A 108 11.27 15.22 2.45
CA THR A 108 10.06 15.19 3.27
C THR A 108 10.27 14.48 4.61
N ASN A 109 9.76 15.05 5.69
CA ASN A 109 9.75 14.44 7.01
C ASN A 109 8.50 13.58 7.27
N LEU A 110 7.62 13.48 6.29
CA LEU A 110 6.36 12.73 6.40
C LEU A 110 6.58 11.22 6.28
N TYR A 111 7.70 10.83 5.69
CA TYR A 111 8.16 9.46 5.65
C TYR A 111 9.32 9.28 6.63
N PRO A 112 9.26 8.31 7.57
CA PRO A 112 10.21 8.22 8.68
C PRO A 112 11.60 7.76 8.29
N THR A 113 11.78 7.18 7.11
CA THR A 113 13.08 6.78 6.54
C THR A 113 13.46 7.65 5.34
N PHE A 114 14.60 7.37 4.72
CA PHE A 114 14.91 7.94 3.41
C PHE A 114 13.87 7.50 2.39
N VAL A 115 13.41 8.43 1.56
CA VAL A 115 12.59 8.10 0.40
C VAL A 115 13.52 7.48 -0.64
N PRO A 116 13.31 6.22 -1.06
CA PRO A 116 14.12 5.62 -2.11
C PRO A 116 13.96 6.37 -3.44
N GLU A 117 15.02 6.46 -4.23
CA GLU A 117 15.02 7.15 -5.53
C GLU A 117 13.92 6.66 -6.50
N GLY A 118 13.52 5.39 -6.37
CA GLY A 118 12.44 4.81 -7.19
C GLY A 118 11.02 5.13 -6.73
N VAL A 119 10.84 5.86 -5.61
CA VAL A 119 9.52 6.24 -5.09
C VAL A 119 9.12 7.58 -5.70
N ALA A 120 8.19 7.55 -6.65
CA ALA A 120 7.74 8.76 -7.36
C ALA A 120 6.85 9.67 -6.48
N ALA A 121 6.01 9.09 -5.63
CA ALA A 121 5.09 9.75 -4.72
C ALA A 121 4.68 8.77 -3.62
N PHE A 122 3.87 9.20 -2.67
CA PHE A 122 3.20 8.27 -1.75
C PHE A 122 1.92 8.86 -1.15
N ALA A 123 0.98 7.97 -0.86
CA ALA A 123 -0.17 8.23 -0.01
C ALA A 123 0.06 7.63 1.39
N GLU A 124 -0.28 8.38 2.43
CA GLU A 124 -0.09 7.97 3.83
C GLU A 124 -1.45 7.65 4.46
N SER A 125 -1.61 6.42 4.95
CA SER A 125 -2.90 5.88 5.38
C SER A 125 -3.41 6.45 6.71
N VAL A 126 -2.52 6.89 7.62
CA VAL A 126 -2.92 7.31 8.98
C VAL A 126 -3.71 8.61 8.95
N ARG A 127 -3.34 9.54 8.09
CA ARG A 127 -4.01 10.84 7.93
C ARG A 127 -4.67 11.03 6.56
N GLY A 128 -4.62 10.02 5.69
CA GLY A 128 -5.21 10.08 4.36
C GLY A 128 -4.65 11.23 3.52
N ARG A 129 -3.32 11.41 3.52
CA ARG A 129 -2.66 12.52 2.82
C ARG A 129 -1.74 12.03 1.73
N MET A 130 -1.47 12.89 0.75
CA MET A 130 -0.62 12.62 -0.39
C MET A 130 0.62 13.51 -0.38
N VAL A 131 1.74 13.00 -0.86
CA VAL A 131 3.00 13.74 -1.00
C VAL A 131 3.59 13.47 -2.38
N LEU A 132 3.76 14.52 -3.19
CA LEU A 132 4.14 14.38 -4.60
C LEU A 132 5.08 15.50 -5.06
N PRO A 133 6.09 15.18 -5.90
CA PRO A 133 6.76 16.16 -6.74
C PRO A 133 5.94 16.45 -8.01
N ILE A 134 6.25 17.54 -8.73
CA ILE A 134 5.56 17.94 -9.97
C ILE A 134 6.45 18.02 -11.19
N ASP A 135 7.65 17.49 -11.13
CA ASP A 135 8.63 17.53 -12.23
C ASP A 135 8.39 16.45 -13.32
N GLU A 136 7.34 15.67 -13.18
CA GLU A 136 6.87 14.76 -14.24
C GLU A 136 6.15 15.50 -15.39
N PRO A 137 6.17 14.95 -16.60
CA PRO A 137 5.34 15.44 -17.71
C PRO A 137 3.85 15.51 -17.30
N PRO A 138 3.07 16.45 -17.90
CA PRO A 138 1.69 16.72 -17.46
C PRO A 138 0.76 15.50 -17.40
N ASP A 139 0.82 14.64 -18.40
CA ASP A 139 0.04 13.41 -18.48
C ASP A 139 0.45 12.38 -17.42
N LYS A 140 1.76 12.22 -17.21
CA LYS A 140 2.31 11.37 -16.15
C LYS A 140 1.98 11.90 -14.77
N LEU A 141 2.10 13.21 -14.55
CA LEU A 141 1.73 13.84 -13.29
C LEU A 141 0.25 13.64 -12.96
N GLN A 142 -0.64 13.80 -13.95
CA GLN A 142 -2.06 13.54 -13.75
C GLN A 142 -2.33 12.06 -13.42
N GLY A 143 -1.62 11.16 -14.08
CA GLY A 143 -1.64 9.73 -13.78
C GLY A 143 -1.17 9.42 -12.36
N LEU A 144 -0.04 10.01 -11.95
CA LEU A 144 0.53 9.85 -10.61
C LEU A 144 -0.44 10.37 -9.52
N ILE A 145 -1.01 11.56 -9.71
CA ILE A 145 -2.03 12.12 -8.82
C ILE A 145 -3.23 11.16 -8.69
N THR A 146 -3.69 10.59 -9.80
CA THR A 146 -4.82 9.65 -9.78
C THR A 146 -4.48 8.36 -9.03
N HIS A 147 -3.27 7.86 -9.20
CA HIS A 147 -2.75 6.68 -8.52
C HIS A 147 -2.74 6.90 -7.00
N GLU A 148 -2.06 7.94 -6.53
CA GLU A 148 -1.95 8.24 -5.09
C GLU A 148 -3.31 8.56 -4.45
N LEU A 149 -4.16 9.27 -5.17
CA LEU A 149 -5.51 9.56 -4.70
C LEU A 149 -6.35 8.28 -4.55
N THR A 150 -6.13 7.30 -5.42
CA THR A 150 -6.84 6.01 -5.31
C THR A 150 -6.50 5.28 -4.03
N HIS A 151 -5.23 5.32 -3.59
CA HIS A 151 -4.85 4.80 -2.28
C HIS A 151 -5.60 5.51 -1.14
N VAL A 152 -5.77 6.83 -1.21
CA VAL A 152 -6.54 7.58 -0.18
C VAL A 152 -8.00 7.11 -0.14
N PHE A 153 -8.62 6.91 -1.30
CA PHE A 153 -9.98 6.34 -1.38
C PHE A 153 -10.04 4.91 -0.84
N GLU A 154 -9.05 4.09 -1.18
CA GLU A 154 -8.97 2.73 -0.66
C GLU A 154 -8.84 2.70 0.86
N TYR A 155 -8.00 3.57 1.45
CA TYR A 155 -7.82 3.68 2.90
C TYR A 155 -9.10 4.14 3.61
N ASP A 156 -9.91 4.99 2.98
CA ASP A 156 -11.20 5.41 3.51
C ASP A 156 -12.26 4.29 3.40
N ILE A 157 -12.25 3.54 2.31
CA ILE A 157 -13.11 2.38 2.12
C ILE A 157 -12.68 1.23 3.04
N ILE A 158 -11.38 0.92 3.12
CA ILE A 158 -10.79 -0.18 3.89
C ILE A 158 -9.83 0.38 4.94
N PRO A 159 -10.32 0.77 6.13
CA PRO A 159 -9.48 1.36 7.17
C PRO A 159 -8.38 0.41 7.62
N ARG A 160 -7.11 0.79 7.42
CA ARG A 160 -5.94 -0.05 7.75
C ARG A 160 -5.44 0.11 9.19
N ASN A 161 -5.88 1.15 9.88
CA ASN A 161 -5.38 1.55 11.21
C ASN A 161 -5.95 0.74 12.38
N LEU A 162 -6.97 -0.07 12.18
CA LEU A 162 -7.68 -0.79 13.23
C LEU A 162 -7.41 -2.31 13.25
N VAL A 163 -6.81 -2.88 12.20
CA VAL A 163 -6.67 -4.32 12.07
C VAL A 163 -5.38 -4.69 11.34
N GLN A 164 -4.71 -5.71 11.83
CA GLN A 164 -3.43 -6.22 11.31
C GLN A 164 -3.53 -6.95 9.96
N ARG A 165 -4.67 -6.92 9.26
CA ARG A 165 -4.77 -7.55 7.96
C ARG A 165 -4.25 -6.61 6.89
N THR A 166 -3.25 -7.04 6.18
CA THR A 166 -2.73 -6.37 4.99
C THR A 166 -3.69 -6.60 3.82
N VAL A 167 -3.98 -5.55 3.08
CA VAL A 167 -4.58 -5.69 1.75
C VAL A 167 -3.49 -6.25 0.83
N PRO A 168 -3.75 -7.30 0.04
CA PRO A 168 -2.75 -7.83 -0.87
C PRO A 168 -2.22 -6.77 -1.82
N LEU A 169 -0.91 -6.84 -2.11
CA LEU A 169 -0.22 -5.86 -2.95
C LEU A 169 -0.91 -5.66 -4.32
N TRP A 170 -1.35 -6.76 -4.94
CA TRP A 170 -2.03 -6.68 -6.23
C TRP A 170 -3.38 -5.94 -6.17
N VAL A 171 -4.02 -5.91 -4.99
CA VAL A 171 -5.28 -5.16 -4.78
C VAL A 171 -4.96 -3.68 -4.61
N ASP A 172 -4.06 -3.35 -3.70
CA ASP A 172 -3.65 -1.99 -3.34
C ASP A 172 -3.12 -1.23 -4.57
N GLU A 173 -2.05 -1.73 -5.14
CA GLU A 173 -1.37 -1.11 -6.26
C GLU A 173 -2.11 -1.32 -7.60
N GLY A 174 -2.72 -2.50 -7.76
CA GLY A 174 -3.48 -2.82 -8.96
C GLY A 174 -4.71 -1.95 -9.14
N LEU A 175 -5.43 -1.64 -8.06
CA LEU A 175 -6.55 -0.70 -8.11
C LEU A 175 -6.08 0.70 -8.52
N SER A 176 -4.96 1.15 -7.97
CA SER A 176 -4.40 2.48 -8.21
C SER A 176 -3.92 2.61 -9.66
N ASP A 177 -3.23 1.62 -10.20
CA ASP A 177 -2.83 1.57 -11.62
C ASP A 177 -4.04 1.44 -12.55
N TYR A 178 -5.07 0.64 -12.20
CA TYR A 178 -6.31 0.56 -12.96
C TYR A 178 -7.05 1.90 -13.02
N MET A 179 -7.15 2.63 -11.90
CA MET A 179 -7.80 3.95 -11.87
C MET A 179 -6.99 5.00 -12.62
N ARG A 180 -5.67 4.90 -12.62
CA ARG A 180 -4.78 5.71 -13.46
C ARG A 180 -5.12 5.52 -14.94
N ALA A 181 -5.47 4.29 -15.35
CA ALA A 181 -5.90 3.91 -16.70
C ALA A 181 -4.82 4.17 -17.79
N ILE A 182 -3.57 4.00 -17.45
CA ILE A 182 -2.42 4.15 -18.36
C ILE A 182 -1.58 2.87 -18.29
N TRP A 183 -1.41 2.21 -19.44
CA TRP A 183 -0.43 1.16 -19.62
C TRP A 183 0.87 1.74 -20.16
N GLU A 184 1.94 1.68 -19.38
CA GLU A 184 3.27 1.93 -19.91
C GLU A 184 3.69 0.74 -20.78
N PRO A 185 4.41 0.97 -21.92
CA PRO A 185 4.77 -0.12 -22.83
C PRO A 185 5.54 -1.27 -22.17
N LEU A 186 6.45 -0.97 -21.23
CA LEU A 186 7.24 -1.98 -20.53
C LEU A 186 6.37 -2.79 -19.53
N ASP A 187 5.37 -2.16 -18.91
CA ASP A 187 4.44 -2.83 -18.01
C ASP A 187 3.57 -3.83 -18.78
N LEU A 188 3.03 -3.40 -19.92
CA LEU A 188 2.26 -4.27 -20.80
C LEU A 188 3.10 -5.43 -21.35
N MET A 189 4.36 -5.16 -21.70
CA MET A 189 5.29 -6.21 -22.17
C MET A 189 5.55 -7.25 -21.07
N SER A 190 5.74 -6.83 -19.81
CA SER A 190 5.99 -7.75 -18.70
C SER A 190 4.81 -8.68 -18.43
N VAL A 191 3.59 -8.17 -18.52
CA VAL A 191 2.36 -8.97 -18.39
C VAL A 191 2.22 -9.95 -19.55
N ARG A 192 2.47 -9.48 -20.78
CA ARG A 192 2.45 -10.33 -21.98
C ARG A 192 3.48 -11.44 -21.89
N ASP A 193 4.71 -11.13 -21.49
CA ASP A 193 5.78 -12.12 -21.36
C ASP A 193 5.41 -13.19 -20.32
N ALA A 194 4.85 -12.80 -19.18
CA ALA A 194 4.37 -13.73 -18.16
C ALA A 194 3.25 -14.65 -18.72
N ALA A 195 2.33 -14.09 -19.53
CA ALA A 195 1.24 -14.85 -20.13
C ALA A 195 1.75 -15.85 -21.19
N VAL A 196 2.64 -15.39 -22.09
CA VAL A 196 3.17 -16.24 -23.19
C VAL A 196 4.10 -17.34 -22.67
N THR A 197 4.84 -17.07 -21.57
CA THR A 197 5.75 -18.06 -20.98
C THR A 197 5.11 -18.95 -19.92
N ASP A 198 3.79 -18.81 -19.70
CA ASP A 198 3.04 -19.54 -18.66
C ASP A 198 3.61 -19.33 -17.23
N GLN A 199 4.06 -18.11 -16.97
CA GLN A 199 4.65 -17.70 -15.69
C GLN A 199 3.80 -16.68 -14.94
N ILE A 200 2.46 -16.76 -15.09
CA ILE A 200 1.54 -15.90 -14.36
C ILE A 200 1.43 -16.43 -12.92
N PRO A 201 1.87 -15.65 -11.94
CA PRO A 201 1.73 -16.05 -10.55
C PRO A 201 0.26 -15.99 -10.11
N LYS A 202 -0.12 -16.86 -9.17
CA LYS A 202 -1.47 -16.91 -8.62
C LYS A 202 -1.70 -15.74 -7.68
N LEU A 203 -2.57 -14.81 -8.06
CA LEU A 203 -2.88 -13.61 -7.30
C LEU A 203 -3.42 -13.91 -5.89
N SER A 204 -4.20 -14.99 -5.75
CA SER A 204 -4.75 -15.44 -4.46
C SER A 204 -3.70 -15.78 -3.41
N ARG A 205 -2.43 -15.99 -3.80
CA ARG A 205 -1.31 -16.35 -2.93
C ARG A 205 -0.39 -15.18 -2.59
N PHE A 206 -0.58 -14.01 -3.20
CA PHE A 206 0.25 -12.83 -2.93
C PHE A 206 -0.33 -12.02 -1.77
N GLU A 207 0.09 -12.34 -0.56
CA GLU A 207 -0.26 -11.56 0.63
C GLU A 207 0.78 -10.48 0.96
N ASP A 208 2.07 -10.66 0.59
CA ASP A 208 3.17 -9.77 1.00
C ASP A 208 4.16 -9.42 -0.13
N TYR A 209 4.78 -8.22 0.01
CA TYR A 209 5.87 -7.73 -0.84
C TYR A 209 7.11 -8.65 -0.86
N GLY A 210 7.34 -9.41 0.21
CA GLY A 210 8.54 -10.23 0.37
C GLY A 210 8.57 -11.52 -0.46
N GLU A 211 7.43 -11.95 -1.00
CA GLU A 211 7.30 -13.22 -1.72
C GLU A 211 7.51 -13.10 -3.24
N VAL A 212 7.70 -11.89 -3.74
CA VAL A 212 7.72 -11.62 -5.19
C VAL A 212 9.11 -11.21 -5.65
N ALA A 213 9.68 -12.02 -6.55
CA ALA A 213 10.97 -11.71 -7.18
C ALA A 213 10.93 -10.42 -8.04
N ASN A 214 9.77 -10.08 -8.56
CA ASN A 214 9.54 -8.86 -9.36
C ASN A 214 8.28 -8.15 -8.86
N PRO A 215 8.38 -7.22 -7.89
CA PRO A 215 7.24 -6.47 -7.39
C PRO A 215 6.48 -5.71 -8.49
N ARG A 216 7.15 -5.14 -9.48
CA ARG A 216 6.50 -4.42 -10.57
C ARG A 216 5.53 -5.29 -11.38
N LEU A 217 5.86 -6.57 -11.58
CA LEU A 217 4.95 -7.51 -12.24
C LEU A 217 3.64 -7.69 -11.45
N VAL A 218 3.69 -7.64 -10.11
CA VAL A 218 2.47 -7.78 -9.29
C VAL A 218 1.57 -6.56 -9.43
N TYR A 219 2.14 -5.34 -9.52
CA TYR A 219 1.39 -4.12 -9.85
C TYR A 219 0.65 -4.28 -11.19
N ASN A 220 1.40 -4.70 -12.22
CA ASN A 220 0.88 -4.85 -13.57
C ASN A 220 -0.19 -5.94 -13.66
N LEU A 221 0.01 -7.07 -13.00
CA LEU A 221 -0.99 -8.13 -12.92
C LEU A 221 -2.21 -7.70 -12.10
N GLY A 222 -2.02 -6.88 -11.07
CA GLY A 222 -3.10 -6.27 -10.31
C GLY A 222 -3.95 -5.34 -11.19
N HIS A 223 -3.31 -4.46 -11.99
CA HIS A 223 -3.99 -3.63 -12.99
C HIS A 223 -4.85 -4.50 -13.94
N ALA A 224 -4.23 -5.50 -14.57
CA ALA A 224 -4.93 -6.43 -15.45
C ALA A 224 -6.06 -7.20 -14.74
N ALA A 225 -5.90 -7.54 -13.46
CA ALA A 225 -6.93 -8.21 -12.66
C ALA A 225 -8.15 -7.31 -12.44
N PHE A 226 -7.97 -6.00 -12.21
CA PHE A 226 -9.10 -5.08 -12.13
C PHE A 226 -9.78 -4.86 -13.49
N GLU A 227 -9.05 -4.86 -14.60
CA GLU A 227 -9.66 -4.90 -15.95
C GLU A 227 -10.45 -6.18 -16.17
N PHE A 228 -9.94 -7.34 -15.75
CA PHE A 228 -10.66 -8.61 -15.78
C PHE A 228 -11.93 -8.58 -14.91
N ILE A 229 -11.84 -8.04 -13.69
CA ILE A 229 -13.00 -7.89 -12.80
C ILE A 229 -14.06 -7.00 -13.46
N GLU A 230 -13.66 -5.87 -14.06
CA GLU A 230 -14.57 -5.00 -14.80
C GLU A 230 -15.20 -5.72 -15.99
N ALA A 231 -14.42 -6.44 -16.78
CA ALA A 231 -14.89 -7.16 -17.96
C ALA A 231 -15.91 -8.25 -17.61
N ARG A 232 -15.73 -8.93 -16.48
CA ARG A 232 -16.56 -10.08 -16.08
C ARG A 232 -17.73 -9.72 -15.17
N TYR A 233 -17.52 -8.76 -14.25
CA TYR A 233 -18.47 -8.42 -13.19
C TYR A 233 -18.91 -6.95 -13.23
N GLY A 234 -18.42 -6.18 -14.21
CA GLY A 234 -18.66 -4.75 -14.31
C GLY A 234 -17.98 -3.93 -13.19
N LYS A 235 -18.12 -2.62 -13.25
CA LYS A 235 -17.61 -1.72 -12.18
C LYS A 235 -18.24 -2.00 -10.83
N GLU A 236 -19.45 -2.56 -10.82
CA GLU A 236 -20.10 -2.99 -9.57
C GLU A 236 -19.34 -4.14 -8.91
N GLY A 237 -18.75 -5.06 -9.70
CA GLY A 237 -17.88 -6.12 -9.18
C GLY A 237 -16.66 -5.59 -8.43
N ILE A 238 -16.02 -4.53 -8.94
CA ILE A 238 -14.91 -3.87 -8.26
C ILE A 238 -15.37 -3.29 -6.91
N ARG A 239 -16.47 -2.54 -6.91
CA ARG A 239 -17.04 -1.95 -5.69
C ARG A 239 -17.41 -3.03 -4.67
N GLN A 240 -18.11 -4.07 -5.11
CA GLN A 240 -18.49 -5.18 -4.24
C GLN A 240 -17.27 -5.88 -3.64
N PHE A 241 -16.20 -6.04 -4.41
CA PHE A 241 -14.95 -6.62 -3.94
C PHE A 241 -14.35 -5.78 -2.81
N LEU A 242 -14.18 -4.47 -3.00
CA LEU A 242 -13.63 -3.56 -1.98
C LEU A 242 -14.51 -3.50 -0.72
N TYR A 243 -15.83 -3.40 -0.85
CA TYR A 243 -16.73 -3.40 0.31
C TYR A 243 -16.80 -4.75 1.01
N THR A 244 -16.56 -5.84 0.29
CA THR A 244 -16.42 -7.17 0.91
C THR A 244 -15.14 -7.27 1.71
N PHE A 245 -14.02 -6.69 1.23
CA PHE A 245 -12.80 -6.52 2.02
C PHE A 245 -13.07 -5.80 3.32
N ARG A 246 -13.73 -4.64 3.25
CA ARG A 246 -14.11 -3.87 4.45
C ARG A 246 -14.91 -4.70 5.47
N LYS A 247 -15.88 -5.48 5.01
CA LYS A 247 -16.71 -6.32 5.89
C LYS A 247 -15.92 -7.45 6.56
N ASN A 248 -14.93 -7.99 5.87
CA ASN A 248 -14.14 -9.13 6.29
C ASN A 248 -12.77 -8.74 6.87
N ILE A 249 -12.55 -7.46 7.14
CA ILE A 249 -11.27 -6.96 7.66
C ILE A 249 -10.94 -7.54 9.04
N VAL A 250 -11.97 -7.92 9.82
CA VAL A 250 -11.85 -8.58 11.12
C VAL A 250 -12.25 -10.04 10.96
N GLY A 251 -11.30 -10.95 10.90
CA GLY A 251 -11.52 -12.40 11.01
C GLY A 251 -12.03 -13.12 9.76
N GLY A 252 -12.25 -12.44 8.64
CA GLY A 252 -12.59 -13.10 7.37
C GLY A 252 -11.34 -13.67 6.65
N SER A 253 -11.51 -14.66 5.80
CA SER A 253 -10.45 -15.20 4.93
C SER A 253 -10.49 -14.57 3.53
N MET A 254 -9.43 -14.73 2.73
CA MET A 254 -9.47 -14.37 1.31
C MET A 254 -10.54 -15.19 0.58
N GLU A 255 -10.72 -16.46 0.94
CA GLU A 255 -11.78 -17.31 0.38
C GLU A 255 -13.16 -16.72 0.61
N ASP A 256 -13.45 -16.20 1.82
CA ASP A 256 -14.73 -15.54 2.11
C ASP A 256 -14.95 -14.31 1.23
N ILE A 257 -13.88 -13.54 0.97
CA ILE A 257 -13.95 -12.35 0.12
C ILE A 257 -14.27 -12.73 -1.32
N TYR A 258 -13.54 -13.68 -1.91
CA TYR A 258 -13.82 -14.14 -3.28
C TYR A 258 -15.22 -14.75 -3.40
N GLN A 259 -15.61 -15.59 -2.43
CA GLN A 259 -16.93 -16.22 -2.43
C GLN A 259 -18.07 -15.20 -2.31
N GLN A 260 -17.89 -14.16 -1.47
CA GLN A 260 -18.92 -13.14 -1.28
C GLN A 260 -18.97 -12.16 -2.46
N ALA A 261 -17.83 -11.73 -2.98
CA ALA A 261 -17.74 -10.74 -4.05
C ALA A 261 -18.07 -11.35 -5.43
N PHE A 262 -17.49 -12.50 -5.75
CA PHE A 262 -17.50 -13.08 -7.09
C PHE A 262 -18.23 -14.40 -7.21
N LYS A 263 -18.66 -15.04 -6.10
CA LYS A 263 -19.30 -16.36 -6.06
C LYS A 263 -18.40 -17.49 -6.57
N VAL A 264 -17.09 -17.34 -6.48
CA VAL A 264 -16.08 -18.33 -6.88
C VAL A 264 -15.06 -18.52 -5.78
N LYS A 265 -14.29 -19.61 -5.82
CA LYS A 265 -13.13 -19.80 -4.97
C LYS A 265 -11.92 -19.03 -5.51
N PRO A 266 -10.91 -18.73 -4.67
CA PRO A 266 -9.69 -18.07 -5.12
C PRO A 266 -9.00 -18.76 -6.29
N GLU A 267 -8.92 -20.09 -6.28
CA GLU A 267 -8.32 -20.88 -7.34
C GLU A 267 -9.10 -20.76 -8.68
N GLU A 268 -10.43 -20.75 -8.61
CA GLU A 268 -11.30 -20.58 -9.79
C GLU A 268 -11.17 -19.17 -10.37
N PHE A 269 -10.94 -18.18 -9.52
CA PHE A 269 -10.66 -16.81 -9.95
C PHE A 269 -9.33 -16.77 -10.70
N ASP A 270 -8.25 -17.32 -10.10
CA ASP A 270 -6.91 -17.36 -10.71
C ASP A 270 -6.93 -18.08 -12.07
N GLU A 271 -7.62 -19.22 -12.18
CA GLU A 271 -7.76 -19.96 -13.45
C GLU A 271 -8.52 -19.15 -14.51
N SER A 272 -9.58 -18.45 -14.08
CA SER A 272 -10.38 -17.61 -14.98
C SER A 272 -9.61 -16.38 -15.44
N PHE A 273 -8.82 -15.77 -14.56
CA PHE A 273 -7.94 -14.65 -14.86
C PHE A 273 -6.82 -15.05 -15.83
N ASP A 274 -6.13 -16.17 -15.54
CA ASP A 274 -5.09 -16.74 -16.41
C ASP A 274 -5.62 -16.98 -17.83
N LYS A 275 -6.81 -17.59 -17.94
CA LYS A 275 -7.45 -17.82 -19.23
C LYS A 275 -7.86 -16.55 -19.96
N TRP A 276 -8.24 -15.51 -19.23
CA TRP A 276 -8.63 -14.22 -19.81
C TRP A 276 -7.40 -13.45 -20.31
N LEU A 277 -6.28 -13.56 -19.61
CA LEU A 277 -5.05 -12.85 -19.91
C LEU A 277 -4.32 -13.43 -21.15
N LYS A 278 -4.45 -14.75 -21.41
CA LYS A 278 -3.93 -15.47 -22.60
C LYS A 278 -4.82 -15.30 -23.82
#